data_8378038b983a95cd465e1bf9602bdec7
#
_entry.id   8378038b983a95cd465e1bf9602bdec7
#
_cell.length_a   1.000
_cell.length_b   1.000
_cell.length_c   1.000
_cell.angle_alpha   90.00
_cell.angle_beta   90.00
_cell.angle_gamma   90.00
#
_symmetry.space_group_name_H-M   'P 1'
#
loop_
_entity.id
_entity.type
_entity.pdbx_description
1 polymer ?
#
loop_
_entity_poly.entity_id
_entity_poly.type
_entity_poly.pdbx_seq_one_letter_code
_entity_poly.pdbx_strand_id
1 'polypeptide(L)'
;GNTRTRENVIRRQLRIFPGDVYNQERIARSYREVMMLNFFANAAPNVLPVSEDKVDISFNVEEKPAGQANANMGYTQSIGMTGGGGLALPNFRGRGQSLSISFSANANQGSSYSYNYNPNRSKYRSLSISFTDPMVNDTKNLLGGSLFYQYRGGGSMYYSPINYTIAGANVMWGRIFKWPDDYFRGTWQFQMTRRINDADSPEELQQYAGGLEQSDGISFSQTIRRDSRDHPEFSTIGSHFSFKSMISGWILGGQENFQKHILNLEWYTPTFWKFVLMNSMKIGFV
;
A
#
# COMPACT_ATOMS: atom_id res chain seq x y z
N GLY A 1 17.81 -8.35 -22.21
CA GLY A 1 16.37 -8.56 -22.44
C GLY A 1 15.67 -9.09 -21.20
N ASN A 2 14.36 -9.21 -21.26
CA ASN A 2 13.56 -9.76 -20.17
C ASN A 2 13.59 -11.30 -20.16
N THR A 3 13.98 -11.88 -19.04
CA THR A 3 14.00 -13.33 -18.82
C THR A 3 12.99 -13.79 -17.76
N ARG A 4 12.66 -12.94 -16.81
CA ARG A 4 11.72 -13.18 -15.73
C ARG A 4 10.38 -12.50 -15.97
N THR A 5 10.42 -11.23 -16.39
CA THR A 5 9.23 -10.43 -16.62
C THR A 5 8.63 -10.77 -17.97
N ARG A 6 7.33 -11.01 -18.00
CA ARG A 6 6.62 -11.26 -19.26
C ARG A 6 6.57 -10.00 -20.12
N GLU A 7 6.67 -10.15 -21.42
CA GLU A 7 6.70 -9.05 -22.38
C GLU A 7 5.45 -8.14 -22.29
N ASN A 8 4.28 -8.73 -22.08
CA ASN A 8 3.03 -7.97 -21.91
C ASN A 8 3.08 -6.98 -20.74
N VAL A 9 3.81 -7.31 -19.66
CA VAL A 9 3.99 -6.40 -18.50
C VAL A 9 4.72 -5.13 -18.91
N ILE A 10 5.67 -5.21 -19.83
CA ILE A 10 6.41 -4.07 -20.35
C ILE A 10 5.53 -3.32 -21.37
N ARG A 11 4.97 -4.05 -22.36
CA ARG A 11 4.17 -3.46 -23.44
C ARG A 11 2.98 -2.65 -22.95
N ARG A 12 2.29 -3.10 -21.90
CA ARG A 12 1.13 -2.37 -21.33
C ARG A 12 1.47 -1.03 -20.68
N GLN A 13 2.76 -0.76 -20.43
CA GLN A 13 3.24 0.53 -19.93
C GLN A 13 3.57 1.52 -21.07
N LEU A 14 3.69 1.03 -22.29
CA LEU A 14 4.05 1.89 -23.41
C LEU A 14 2.90 2.82 -23.78
N ARG A 15 3.26 4.04 -24.20
CA ARG A 15 2.33 5.09 -24.66
C ARG A 15 2.41 5.34 -26.15
N ILE A 16 3.27 4.58 -26.83
CA ILE A 16 3.42 4.59 -28.29
C ILE A 16 3.23 3.16 -28.79
N PHE A 17 2.47 3.02 -29.87
CA PHE A 17 2.09 1.73 -30.44
C PHE A 17 2.51 1.66 -31.92
N PRO A 18 2.64 0.46 -32.49
CA PRO A 18 2.89 0.31 -33.94
C PRO A 18 1.83 1.05 -34.75
N GLY A 19 2.29 1.88 -35.71
CA GLY A 19 1.43 2.71 -36.55
C GLY A 19 1.14 4.11 -36.01
N ASP A 20 1.54 4.42 -34.76
CA ASP A 20 1.46 5.79 -34.24
C ASP A 20 2.49 6.70 -34.91
N VAL A 21 2.19 7.99 -34.95
CA VAL A 21 3.16 9.02 -35.33
C VAL A 21 4.24 9.12 -34.26
N TYR A 22 5.50 9.21 -34.73
CA TYR A 22 6.64 9.38 -33.81
C TYR A 22 6.45 10.58 -32.89
N ASN A 23 6.60 10.34 -31.60
CA ASN A 23 6.47 11.38 -30.59
C ASN A 23 7.46 11.12 -29.45
N GLN A 24 8.44 12.01 -29.34
CA GLN A 24 9.51 11.90 -28.35
C GLN A 24 8.98 11.98 -26.91
N GLU A 25 7.95 12.78 -26.64
CA GLU A 25 7.36 12.90 -25.32
C GLU A 25 6.69 11.58 -24.88
N ARG A 26 5.97 10.92 -25.80
CA ARG A 26 5.35 9.62 -25.53
C ARG A 26 6.39 8.53 -25.29
N ILE A 27 7.53 8.57 -25.98
CA ILE A 27 8.67 7.65 -25.76
C ILE A 27 9.27 7.89 -24.38
N ALA A 28 9.56 9.14 -24.02
CA ALA A 28 10.08 9.50 -22.71
C ALA A 28 9.13 9.11 -21.57
N ARG A 29 7.83 9.27 -21.79
CA ARG A 29 6.81 8.84 -20.83
C ARG A 29 6.76 7.31 -20.72
N SER A 30 6.84 6.58 -21.82
CA SER A 30 6.91 5.10 -21.83
C SER A 30 8.12 4.60 -21.06
N TYR A 31 9.29 5.19 -21.30
CA TYR A 31 10.50 4.90 -20.54
C TYR A 31 10.28 5.07 -19.03
N ARG A 32 9.71 6.21 -18.62
CA ARG A 32 9.42 6.51 -17.22
C ARG A 32 8.46 5.48 -16.61
N GLU A 33 7.37 5.15 -17.31
CA GLU A 33 6.38 4.18 -16.81
C GLU A 33 6.97 2.77 -16.67
N VAL A 34 7.84 2.35 -17.56
CA VAL A 34 8.57 1.07 -17.45
C VAL A 34 9.53 1.11 -16.25
N MET A 35 10.29 2.20 -16.08
CA MET A 35 11.21 2.34 -14.94
C MET A 35 10.47 2.43 -13.59
N MET A 36 9.26 3.00 -13.56
CA MET A 36 8.43 3.06 -12.35
C MET A 36 7.94 1.68 -11.88
N LEU A 37 7.96 0.64 -12.70
CA LEU A 37 7.73 -0.74 -12.26
C LEU A 37 8.77 -1.22 -11.25
N ASN A 38 9.95 -0.62 -11.27
CA ASN A 38 11.08 -0.96 -10.40
C ASN A 38 11.61 -2.40 -10.56
N PHE A 39 11.35 -3.03 -11.73
CA PHE A 39 11.82 -4.36 -12.07
C PHE A 39 13.11 -4.33 -12.89
N PHE A 40 13.46 -3.16 -13.40
CA PHE A 40 14.57 -2.96 -14.33
C PHE A 40 15.62 -2.01 -13.76
N ALA A 41 16.87 -2.32 -14.01
CA ALA A 41 18.00 -1.41 -13.77
C ALA A 41 18.05 -0.35 -14.89
N ASN A 42 17.70 -0.75 -16.11
CA ASN A 42 17.61 0.13 -17.27
C ASN A 42 16.51 -0.34 -18.23
N ALA A 43 15.91 0.60 -18.98
CA ALA A 43 14.89 0.34 -20.01
C ALA A 43 15.07 1.28 -21.21
N ALA A 44 16.31 1.48 -21.67
CA ALA A 44 16.65 2.47 -22.69
C ALA A 44 15.87 2.26 -24.00
N PRO A 45 15.15 3.28 -24.49
CA PRO A 45 14.56 3.25 -25.80
C PRO A 45 15.65 3.39 -26.86
N ASN A 46 15.57 2.59 -27.90
CA ASN A 46 16.42 2.67 -29.09
C ASN A 46 15.54 2.92 -30.30
N VAL A 47 15.85 3.97 -31.04
CA VAL A 47 15.10 4.40 -32.23
C VAL A 47 15.97 4.16 -33.45
N LEU A 48 15.52 3.27 -34.34
CA LEU A 48 16.22 2.88 -35.54
C LEU A 48 15.42 3.36 -36.78
N PRO A 49 15.97 4.25 -37.60
CA PRO A 49 15.36 4.60 -38.90
C PRO A 49 15.30 3.36 -39.79
N VAL A 50 14.13 3.07 -40.34
CA VAL A 50 13.91 1.96 -41.28
C VAL A 50 13.73 2.50 -42.71
N SER A 51 13.07 3.65 -42.86
CA SER A 51 12.89 4.38 -44.11
C SER A 51 12.79 5.88 -43.86
N GLU A 52 12.62 6.71 -44.91
CA GLU A 52 12.52 8.16 -44.78
C GLU A 52 11.36 8.60 -43.84
N ASP A 53 10.29 7.81 -43.77
CA ASP A 53 9.06 8.11 -43.02
C ASP A 53 8.77 7.14 -41.89
N LYS A 54 9.65 6.14 -41.63
CA LYS A 54 9.38 5.09 -40.63
C LYS A 54 10.58 4.84 -39.74
N VAL A 55 10.28 4.65 -38.44
CA VAL A 55 11.25 4.29 -37.41
C VAL A 55 10.75 3.08 -36.63
N ASP A 56 11.67 2.19 -36.27
CA ASP A 56 11.44 1.14 -35.30
C ASP A 56 11.90 1.60 -33.91
N ILE A 57 11.05 1.36 -32.93
CA ILE A 57 11.36 1.70 -31.53
C ILE A 57 11.44 0.41 -30.73
N SER A 58 12.61 0.14 -30.18
CA SER A 58 12.84 -0.99 -29.27
C SER A 58 13.20 -0.51 -27.89
N PHE A 59 12.66 -1.17 -26.85
CA PHE A 59 13.02 -0.92 -25.46
C PHE A 59 13.94 -2.04 -24.98
N ASN A 60 15.21 -1.71 -24.82
CA ASN A 60 16.21 -2.64 -24.29
C ASN A 60 16.16 -2.60 -22.76
N VAL A 61 15.65 -3.68 -22.17
CA VAL A 61 15.49 -3.77 -20.71
C VAL A 61 16.57 -4.63 -20.09
N GLU A 62 17.06 -4.21 -18.92
CA GLU A 62 17.95 -4.95 -18.05
C GLU A 62 17.24 -5.21 -16.72
N GLU A 63 16.93 -6.48 -16.43
CA GLU A 63 16.21 -6.87 -15.21
C GLU A 63 17.12 -6.84 -14.00
N LYS A 64 16.57 -6.36 -12.87
CA LYS A 64 17.21 -6.45 -11.56
C LYS A 64 16.41 -7.34 -10.61
N PRO A 65 17.05 -7.92 -9.57
CA PRO A 65 16.33 -8.59 -8.50
C PRO A 65 15.37 -7.61 -7.83
N ALA A 66 14.06 -7.87 -7.96
CA ALA A 66 13.03 -7.00 -7.40
C ALA A 66 12.48 -7.54 -6.06
N GLY A 67 12.67 -8.85 -5.77
CA GLY A 67 12.27 -9.45 -4.51
C GLY A 67 13.08 -8.88 -3.34
N GLN A 68 12.38 -8.56 -2.24
CA GLN A 68 12.97 -8.00 -1.03
C GLN A 68 12.59 -8.88 0.16
N ALA A 69 13.59 -9.24 0.96
CA ALA A 69 13.40 -9.81 2.27
C ALA A 69 13.93 -8.81 3.30
N ASN A 70 13.17 -8.54 4.33
CA ASN A 70 13.57 -7.67 5.42
C ASN A 70 13.43 -8.40 6.75
N ALA A 71 14.29 -8.03 7.69
CA ALA A 71 14.19 -8.40 9.09
C ALA A 71 14.41 -7.13 9.91
N ASN A 72 13.61 -6.96 10.94
CA ASN A 72 13.70 -5.82 11.83
C ASN A 72 13.66 -6.28 13.28
N MET A 73 14.30 -5.50 14.13
CA MET A 73 14.25 -5.66 15.58
C MET A 73 14.19 -4.28 16.20
N GLY A 74 13.37 -4.14 17.22
CA GLY A 74 13.18 -2.88 17.92
C GLY A 74 12.83 -3.11 19.38
N TYR A 75 12.95 -2.06 20.18
CA TYR A 75 12.51 -2.06 21.56
C TYR A 75 11.55 -0.91 21.79
N THR A 76 10.43 -1.22 22.42
CA THR A 76 9.49 -0.21 22.92
C THR A 76 9.15 -0.51 24.37
N GLN A 77 9.03 0.53 25.19
CA GLN A 77 8.74 0.37 26.61
C GLN A 77 7.40 -0.33 26.87
N SER A 78 6.43 -0.20 25.95
CA SER A 78 5.07 -0.75 26.12
C SER A 78 4.96 -2.23 25.80
N ILE A 79 5.75 -2.76 24.87
CA ILE A 79 5.67 -4.17 24.42
C ILE A 79 7.01 -4.90 24.46
N GLY A 80 8.07 -4.24 24.95
CA GLY A 80 9.42 -4.80 25.08
C GLY A 80 10.15 -4.93 23.74
N MET A 81 11.01 -5.93 23.64
CA MET A 81 11.76 -6.23 22.42
C MET A 81 10.81 -6.87 21.39
N THR A 82 10.78 -6.30 20.21
CA THR A 82 9.98 -6.79 19.06
C THR A 82 10.89 -7.21 17.94
N GLY A 83 10.54 -8.27 17.25
CA GLY A 83 11.21 -8.70 16.04
C GLY A 83 10.19 -9.04 14.96
N GLY A 84 10.58 -8.91 13.74
CA GLY A 84 9.73 -9.23 12.61
C GLY A 84 10.50 -9.40 11.33
N GLY A 85 9.80 -9.84 10.31
CA GLY A 85 10.34 -9.97 8.98
C GLY A 85 9.26 -9.96 7.92
N GLY A 86 9.69 -9.80 6.71
CA GLY A 86 8.78 -9.80 5.57
C GLY A 86 9.47 -10.23 4.28
N LEU A 87 8.66 -10.75 3.40
CA LEU A 87 9.01 -11.07 2.02
C LEU A 87 8.09 -10.27 1.10
N ALA A 88 8.66 -9.50 0.19
CA ALA A 88 7.93 -8.80 -0.85
C ALA A 88 8.43 -9.23 -2.23
N LEU A 89 7.51 -9.72 -3.05
CA LEU A 89 7.74 -10.19 -4.41
C LEU A 89 6.92 -9.33 -5.40
N PRO A 90 7.44 -8.16 -5.82
CA PRO A 90 6.67 -7.19 -6.61
C PRO A 90 6.43 -7.62 -8.06
N ASN A 91 7.15 -8.62 -8.56
CA ASN A 91 6.95 -9.19 -9.88
C ASN A 91 6.70 -10.71 -9.80
N PHE A 92 5.71 -11.08 -9.01
CA PHE A 92 5.38 -12.48 -8.77
C PHE A 92 5.03 -13.18 -10.09
N ARG A 93 5.71 -14.30 -10.37
CA ARG A 93 5.59 -15.08 -11.63
C ARG A 93 5.87 -14.28 -12.91
N GLY A 94 6.57 -13.14 -12.81
CA GLY A 94 6.86 -12.29 -13.96
C GLY A 94 5.66 -11.56 -14.56
N ARG A 95 4.53 -11.52 -13.85
CA ARG A 95 3.27 -10.92 -14.32
C ARG A 95 3.06 -9.47 -13.86
N GLY A 96 4.04 -8.89 -13.16
CA GLY A 96 3.90 -7.59 -12.54
C GLY A 96 2.95 -7.57 -11.35
N GLN A 97 2.53 -8.75 -10.88
CA GLN A 97 1.74 -8.94 -9.67
C GLN A 97 2.64 -8.81 -8.44
N SER A 98 2.11 -8.33 -7.33
CA SER A 98 2.84 -8.29 -6.07
C SER A 98 2.25 -9.26 -5.06
N LEU A 99 3.13 -10.01 -4.40
CA LEU A 99 2.81 -10.84 -3.25
C LEU A 99 3.67 -10.38 -2.09
N SER A 100 3.09 -10.09 -0.94
CA SER A 100 3.85 -9.81 0.27
C SER A 100 3.33 -10.58 1.46
N ILE A 101 4.27 -11.00 2.30
CA ILE A 101 4.02 -11.69 3.57
C ILE A 101 4.84 -10.96 4.61
N SER A 102 4.23 -10.58 5.71
CA SER A 102 4.94 -9.98 6.85
C SER A 102 4.48 -10.61 8.16
N PHE A 103 5.41 -10.74 9.08
CA PHE A 103 5.14 -11.17 10.43
C PHE A 103 5.92 -10.32 11.41
N SER A 104 5.36 -10.12 12.60
CA SER A 104 6.09 -9.57 13.73
C SER A 104 5.59 -10.16 15.04
N ALA A 105 6.51 -10.25 15.99
CA ALA A 105 6.21 -10.74 17.33
C ALA A 105 7.13 -10.05 18.33
N ASN A 106 6.69 -9.96 19.59
CA ASN A 106 7.60 -9.56 20.65
C ASN A 106 8.15 -10.76 21.40
N ALA A 107 9.37 -10.63 21.88
CA ALA A 107 9.92 -11.53 22.90
C ALA A 107 9.34 -11.12 24.25
N ASN A 108 8.73 -12.07 24.97
CA ASN A 108 8.25 -11.84 26.32
C ASN A 108 9.44 -11.50 27.24
N GLN A 109 9.72 -10.24 27.43
CA GLN A 109 10.51 -9.78 28.55
C GLN A 109 9.56 -9.05 29.51
N GLY A 110 8.88 -9.81 30.33
CA GLY A 110 8.20 -9.25 31.46
C GLY A 110 9.22 -8.61 32.39
N SER A 111 9.02 -7.35 32.73
CA SER A 111 9.75 -6.71 33.79
C SER A 111 9.45 -7.48 35.09
N SER A 112 10.45 -8.16 35.63
CA SER A 112 10.38 -8.92 36.91
C SER A 112 10.01 -8.08 38.15
N TYR A 113 9.77 -6.79 37.98
CA TYR A 113 9.52 -5.85 39.07
C TYR A 113 8.03 -5.53 39.31
N SER A 114 7.09 -6.17 38.58
CA SER A 114 5.67 -5.96 38.82
C SER A 114 5.08 -7.09 39.66
N TYR A 115 4.48 -6.76 40.82
CA TYR A 115 3.78 -7.68 41.72
C TYR A 115 2.62 -8.46 41.05
N ASN A 116 2.15 -8.02 39.87
CA ASN A 116 1.10 -8.64 39.06
C ASN A 116 1.61 -8.97 37.65
N TYR A 117 2.72 -9.68 37.56
CA TYR A 117 3.24 -10.13 36.26
C TYR A 117 2.34 -11.21 35.67
N ASN A 118 1.59 -10.85 34.64
CA ASN A 118 0.90 -11.81 33.76
C ASN A 118 1.69 -11.94 32.43
N PRO A 119 2.31 -13.11 32.18
CA PRO A 119 3.14 -13.29 30.99
C PRO A 119 2.37 -13.17 29.66
N ASN A 120 1.05 -13.16 29.70
CA ASN A 120 0.20 -12.96 28.52
C ASN A 120 -0.06 -11.48 28.21
N ARG A 121 0.15 -10.59 29.17
CA ARG A 121 -0.21 -9.17 29.09
C ARG A 121 0.70 -8.30 28.23
N SER A 122 1.81 -8.77 27.72
CA SER A 122 2.70 -7.99 26.82
C SER A 122 2.96 -8.67 25.49
N LYS A 123 2.20 -9.71 25.17
CA LYS A 123 2.37 -10.43 23.91
C LYS A 123 1.85 -9.60 22.73
N TYR A 124 2.66 -9.52 21.70
CA TYR A 124 2.27 -8.97 20.41
C TYR A 124 2.64 -9.97 19.30
N ARG A 125 1.70 -10.25 18.42
CA ARG A 125 1.92 -11.06 17.23
C ARG A 125 1.11 -10.50 16.10
N SER A 126 1.71 -10.38 14.92
CA SER A 126 0.99 -10.04 13.71
C SER A 126 1.46 -10.88 12.54
N LEU A 127 0.54 -11.19 11.66
CA LEU A 127 0.77 -11.84 10.39
C LEU A 127 -0.09 -11.15 9.34
N SER A 128 0.49 -10.82 8.19
CA SER A 128 -0.30 -10.36 7.05
C SER A 128 0.21 -10.96 5.75
N ILE A 129 -0.74 -11.25 4.86
CA ILE A 129 -0.48 -11.74 3.51
C ILE A 129 -1.29 -10.84 2.58
N SER A 130 -0.66 -10.27 1.57
CA SER A 130 -1.34 -9.47 0.56
C SER A 130 -0.92 -9.84 -0.85
N PHE A 131 -1.88 -9.77 -1.75
CA PHE A 131 -1.70 -9.98 -3.17
C PHE A 131 -2.34 -8.83 -3.93
N THR A 132 -1.66 -8.31 -4.96
CA THR A 132 -2.20 -7.26 -5.81
C THR A 132 -1.78 -7.48 -7.26
N ASP A 133 -2.74 -7.45 -8.16
CA ASP A 133 -2.53 -7.37 -9.60
C ASP A 133 -2.85 -5.94 -10.05
N PRO A 134 -1.87 -5.14 -10.46
CA PRO A 134 -2.08 -3.75 -10.84
C PRO A 134 -2.79 -3.57 -12.18
N MET A 135 -2.80 -4.60 -13.04
CA MET A 135 -3.41 -4.57 -14.37
C MET A 135 -3.98 -5.94 -14.73
N VAL A 136 -5.13 -6.26 -14.16
CA VAL A 136 -5.83 -7.52 -14.40
C VAL A 136 -6.16 -7.67 -15.89
N ASN A 137 -5.74 -8.79 -16.47
CA ASN A 137 -5.91 -9.10 -17.89
C ASN A 137 -5.41 -7.96 -18.82
N ASP A 138 -4.28 -7.34 -18.44
CA ASP A 138 -3.65 -6.22 -19.14
C ASP A 138 -4.56 -4.98 -19.31
N THR A 139 -5.62 -4.90 -18.52
CA THR A 139 -6.51 -3.73 -18.44
C THR A 139 -5.99 -2.72 -17.41
N LYS A 140 -6.52 -1.49 -17.44
CA LYS A 140 -6.20 -0.46 -16.45
C LYS A 140 -6.93 -0.67 -15.10
N ASN A 141 -7.31 -1.91 -14.80
CA ASN A 141 -7.97 -2.28 -13.55
C ASN A 141 -6.98 -2.97 -12.62
N LEU A 142 -6.95 -2.51 -11.39
CA LEU A 142 -6.21 -3.11 -10.29
C LEU A 142 -7.17 -3.99 -9.49
N LEU A 143 -6.73 -5.17 -9.08
CA LEU A 143 -7.41 -6.02 -8.12
C LEU A 143 -6.41 -6.45 -7.07
N GLY A 144 -6.79 -6.34 -5.81
CA GLY A 144 -5.96 -6.76 -4.70
C GLY A 144 -6.77 -7.30 -3.55
N GLY A 145 -6.08 -7.95 -2.62
CA GLY A 145 -6.67 -8.41 -1.39
C GLY A 145 -5.62 -8.72 -0.35
N SER A 146 -6.00 -8.69 0.90
CA SER A 146 -5.12 -9.11 2.00
C SER A 146 -5.90 -9.80 3.11
N LEU A 147 -5.18 -10.68 3.80
CA LEU A 147 -5.58 -11.29 5.05
C LEU A 147 -4.61 -10.83 6.12
N PHE A 148 -5.13 -10.51 7.29
CA PHE A 148 -4.30 -10.12 8.42
C PHE A 148 -4.84 -10.68 9.73
N TYR A 149 -3.91 -10.93 10.62
CA TYR A 149 -4.15 -11.38 11.98
C TYR A 149 -3.23 -10.62 12.91
N GLN A 150 -3.77 -10.11 14.00
CA GLN A 150 -3.03 -9.42 15.04
C GLN A 150 -3.55 -9.83 16.40
N TYR A 151 -2.66 -10.30 17.27
CA TYR A 151 -2.91 -10.50 18.68
C TYR A 151 -2.15 -9.44 19.47
N ARG A 152 -2.82 -8.82 20.42
CA ARG A 152 -2.23 -7.89 21.37
C ARG A 152 -2.67 -8.21 22.78
N GLY A 153 -1.70 -8.56 23.62
CA GLY A 153 -1.91 -8.71 25.06
C GLY A 153 -2.04 -7.36 25.73
N GLY A 154 -2.97 -7.26 26.66
CA GLY A 154 -3.15 -6.11 27.52
C GLY A 154 -2.01 -5.96 28.53
N GLY A 155 -1.96 -4.86 29.27
CA GLY A 155 -1.10 -4.73 30.44
C GLY A 155 -0.04 -3.64 30.40
N SER A 156 -0.11 -2.71 29.45
CA SER A 156 0.61 -1.44 29.56
C SER A 156 -0.25 -0.39 30.25
N MET A 157 0.32 0.38 31.17
CA MET A 157 -0.33 1.50 31.86
C MET A 157 -0.89 2.57 30.92
N TYR A 158 -0.48 2.56 29.64
CA TYR A 158 -0.88 3.52 28.59
C TYR A 158 -1.78 2.93 27.51
N TYR A 159 -2.10 1.62 27.55
CA TYR A 159 -2.93 0.94 26.57
C TYR A 159 -4.01 0.10 27.25
N SER A 160 -5.00 -0.36 26.47
CA SER A 160 -6.08 -1.21 26.98
C SER A 160 -5.51 -2.36 27.84
N PRO A 161 -5.99 -2.57 29.07
CA PRO A 161 -5.54 -3.67 29.92
C PRO A 161 -6.03 -5.04 29.46
N ILE A 162 -7.02 -5.09 28.56
CA ILE A 162 -7.56 -6.34 28.01
C ILE A 162 -6.76 -6.83 26.80
N ASN A 163 -6.68 -8.15 26.67
CA ASN A 163 -6.15 -8.77 25.47
C ASN A 163 -7.14 -8.61 24.33
N TYR A 164 -6.66 -8.51 23.11
CA TYR A 164 -7.52 -8.58 21.95
C TYR A 164 -6.84 -9.22 20.75
N THR A 165 -7.67 -9.89 19.95
CA THR A 165 -7.30 -10.44 18.66
C THR A 165 -8.08 -9.71 17.59
N ILE A 166 -7.39 -9.24 16.54
CA ILE A 166 -8.03 -8.71 15.33
C ILE A 166 -7.64 -9.61 14.18
N ALA A 167 -8.63 -10.17 13.50
CA ALA A 167 -8.46 -10.86 12.24
C ALA A 167 -9.31 -10.18 11.18
N GLY A 168 -8.83 -10.10 9.95
CA GLY A 168 -9.60 -9.44 8.91
C GLY A 168 -9.13 -9.79 7.51
N ALA A 169 -9.99 -9.43 6.58
CA ALA A 169 -9.76 -9.54 5.16
C ALA A 169 -10.16 -8.24 4.47
N ASN A 170 -9.45 -7.89 3.41
CA ASN A 170 -9.91 -6.84 2.52
C ASN A 170 -9.80 -7.28 1.06
N VAL A 171 -10.68 -6.71 0.24
CA VAL A 171 -10.63 -6.79 -1.21
C VAL A 171 -10.61 -5.36 -1.74
N MET A 172 -9.75 -5.12 -2.70
CA MET A 172 -9.54 -3.82 -3.29
C MET A 172 -9.65 -3.91 -4.81
N TRP A 173 -10.44 -3.01 -5.38
CA TRP A 173 -10.50 -2.80 -6.82
C TRP A 173 -10.08 -1.36 -7.12
N GLY A 174 -9.35 -1.16 -8.20
CA GLY A 174 -8.90 0.16 -8.64
C GLY A 174 -8.95 0.32 -10.14
N ARG A 175 -9.05 1.56 -10.60
CA ARG A 175 -9.05 1.90 -12.02
C ARG A 175 -8.32 3.20 -12.29
N ILE A 176 -7.56 3.22 -13.38
CA ILE A 176 -6.98 4.45 -13.94
C ILE A 176 -7.99 5.04 -14.92
N PHE A 177 -8.39 6.28 -14.68
CA PHE A 177 -9.31 7.00 -15.55
C PHE A 177 -8.57 7.61 -16.75
N LYS A 178 -9.29 7.80 -17.84
CA LYS A 178 -8.78 8.51 -19.03
C LYS A 178 -9.20 9.98 -19.07
N TRP A 179 -10.20 10.33 -18.26
CA TRP A 179 -10.78 11.67 -18.19
C TRP A 179 -10.88 12.09 -16.71
N PRO A 180 -10.60 13.34 -16.37
CA PRO A 180 -10.22 14.49 -17.19
C PRO A 180 -8.79 14.40 -17.75
N ASP A 181 -7.89 13.68 -17.08
CA ASP A 181 -6.57 13.29 -17.56
C ASP A 181 -6.22 11.88 -17.05
N ASP A 182 -5.16 11.28 -17.57
CA ASP A 182 -4.79 9.91 -17.23
C ASP A 182 -3.92 9.77 -15.96
N TYR A 183 -3.80 10.84 -15.17
CA TYR A 183 -3.19 10.83 -13.85
C TYR A 183 -4.16 10.45 -12.73
N PHE A 184 -5.48 10.43 -13.03
CA PHE A 184 -6.51 10.05 -12.07
C PHE A 184 -6.60 8.54 -11.87
N ARG A 185 -6.67 8.14 -10.60
CA ARG A 185 -6.93 6.77 -10.18
C ARG A 185 -8.00 6.74 -9.11
N GLY A 186 -9.00 5.89 -9.28
CA GLY A 186 -9.96 5.51 -8.24
C GLY A 186 -9.57 4.17 -7.64
N THR A 187 -9.72 4.03 -6.33
CA THR A 187 -9.55 2.77 -5.61
C THR A 187 -10.70 2.62 -4.62
N TRP A 188 -11.35 1.47 -4.64
CA TRP A 188 -12.42 1.08 -3.75
C TRP A 188 -12.00 -0.15 -2.99
N GLN A 189 -12.17 -0.12 -1.69
CA GLN A 189 -11.78 -1.21 -0.80
C GLN A 189 -12.94 -1.56 0.12
N PHE A 190 -13.24 -2.83 0.18
CA PHE A 190 -14.15 -3.42 1.15
C PHE A 190 -13.32 -4.20 2.16
N GLN A 191 -13.55 -3.97 3.45
CA GLN A 191 -12.80 -4.59 4.53
C GLN A 191 -13.75 -5.13 5.59
N MET A 192 -13.48 -6.35 6.02
CA MET A 192 -14.13 -7.01 7.15
C MET A 192 -13.09 -7.28 8.23
N THR A 193 -13.43 -6.94 9.46
CA THR A 193 -12.59 -7.19 10.64
C THR A 193 -13.42 -7.85 11.71
N ARG A 194 -12.82 -8.78 12.42
CA ARG A 194 -13.35 -9.37 13.64
C ARG A 194 -12.37 -9.11 14.76
N ARG A 195 -12.86 -8.48 15.81
CA ARG A 195 -12.12 -8.24 17.03
C ARG A 195 -12.72 -9.12 18.13
N ILE A 196 -11.88 -9.90 18.76
CA ILE A 196 -12.22 -10.70 19.95
C ILE A 196 -11.46 -10.08 21.12
N ASN A 197 -12.21 -9.66 22.13
CA ASN A 197 -11.69 -9.09 23.35
C ASN A 197 -11.69 -10.18 24.44
N ASP A 198 -10.58 -10.29 25.15
CA ASP A 198 -10.38 -11.25 26.24
C ASP A 198 -9.98 -10.46 27.48
N ALA A 199 -10.89 -10.35 28.42
CA ALA A 199 -10.74 -9.62 29.68
C ALA A 199 -10.78 -10.59 30.86
N ASP A 200 -10.05 -10.27 31.92
CA ASP A 200 -10.01 -11.09 33.14
C ASP A 200 -11.32 -10.96 33.97
N SER A 201 -12.10 -9.89 33.72
CA SER A 201 -13.39 -9.68 34.40
C SER A 201 -14.45 -9.02 33.48
N PRO A 202 -15.76 -9.22 33.79
CA PRO A 202 -16.84 -8.54 33.09
C PRO A 202 -16.79 -7.02 33.19
N GLU A 203 -16.25 -6.50 34.31
CA GLU A 203 -16.11 -5.06 34.56
C GLU A 203 -15.05 -4.44 33.64
N GLU A 204 -13.90 -5.12 33.45
CA GLU A 204 -12.88 -4.72 32.48
C GLU A 204 -13.41 -4.78 31.06
N LEU A 205 -14.17 -5.82 30.72
CA LEU A 205 -14.79 -5.94 29.40
C LEU A 205 -15.75 -4.77 29.14
N GLN A 206 -16.58 -4.41 30.13
CA GLN A 206 -17.50 -3.27 30.03
C GLN A 206 -16.74 -1.95 29.90
N GLN A 207 -15.68 -1.74 30.66
CA GLN A 207 -14.92 -0.49 30.69
C GLN A 207 -14.12 -0.27 29.40
N TYR A 208 -13.49 -1.31 28.85
CA TYR A 208 -12.51 -1.19 27.75
C TYR A 208 -12.99 -1.70 26.39
N ALA A 209 -14.07 -2.46 26.38
CA ALA A 209 -14.67 -3.02 25.15
C ALA A 209 -16.19 -2.80 25.05
N GLY A 210 -16.77 -1.96 25.94
CA GLY A 210 -18.22 -1.72 25.95
C GLY A 210 -19.07 -2.97 26.24
N GLY A 211 -18.50 -3.96 26.94
CA GLY A 211 -19.17 -5.22 27.24
C GLY A 211 -19.16 -6.25 26.10
N LEU A 212 -18.50 -5.95 24.98
CA LEU A 212 -18.48 -6.83 23.82
C LEU A 212 -17.27 -7.75 23.84
N GLU A 213 -17.51 -9.05 24.00
CA GLU A 213 -16.48 -10.08 23.82
C GLU A 213 -16.03 -10.16 22.34
N GLN A 214 -16.95 -9.93 21.41
CA GLN A 214 -16.66 -9.91 19.99
C GLN A 214 -17.30 -8.68 19.35
N SER A 215 -16.54 -8.02 18.48
CA SER A 215 -17.06 -6.98 17.60
C SER A 215 -16.64 -7.22 16.16
N ASP A 216 -17.59 -7.05 15.25
CA ASP A 216 -17.37 -7.14 13.82
C ASP A 216 -17.42 -5.73 13.21
N GLY A 217 -16.39 -5.37 12.46
CA GLY A 217 -16.33 -4.12 11.71
C GLY A 217 -16.40 -4.39 10.21
N ILE A 218 -17.32 -3.73 9.53
CA ILE A 218 -17.43 -3.79 8.07
C ILE A 218 -17.29 -2.37 7.54
N SER A 219 -16.32 -2.15 6.68
CA SER A 219 -16.06 -0.83 6.14
C SER A 219 -15.88 -0.85 4.62
N PHE A 220 -16.30 0.24 4.02
CA PHE A 220 -16.07 0.56 2.62
C PHE A 220 -15.29 1.85 2.53
N SER A 221 -14.22 1.87 1.75
CA SER A 221 -13.44 3.08 1.50
C SER A 221 -13.27 3.32 0.00
N GLN A 222 -13.37 4.59 -0.36
CA GLN A 222 -13.09 5.11 -1.68
C GLN A 222 -11.92 6.08 -1.58
N THR A 223 -10.95 5.92 -2.48
CA THR A 223 -9.84 6.87 -2.62
C THR A 223 -9.78 7.31 -4.08
N ILE A 224 -9.87 8.62 -4.32
CA ILE A 224 -9.61 9.22 -5.62
C ILE A 224 -8.31 9.98 -5.51
N ARG A 225 -7.36 9.67 -6.38
CA ARG A 225 -6.03 10.26 -6.39
C ARG A 225 -5.67 10.74 -7.80
N ARG A 226 -5.08 11.92 -7.87
CA ARG A 226 -4.39 12.41 -9.06
C ARG A 226 -2.93 12.63 -8.70
N ASP A 227 -2.03 12.08 -9.48
CA ASP A 227 -0.59 12.19 -9.25
C ASP A 227 0.14 12.52 -10.55
N SER A 228 0.46 13.79 -10.72
CA SER A 228 1.17 14.32 -11.89
C SER A 228 2.63 14.70 -11.59
N ARG A 229 3.18 14.22 -10.47
CA ARG A 229 4.56 14.49 -10.09
C ARG A 229 5.53 13.83 -11.09
N ASP A 230 6.64 14.49 -11.31
CA ASP A 230 7.72 13.99 -12.17
C ASP A 230 8.47 12.81 -11.55
N HIS A 231 8.65 12.82 -10.23
CA HIS A 231 9.29 11.73 -9.48
C HIS A 231 8.57 11.49 -8.15
N PRO A 232 8.34 10.22 -7.73
CA PRO A 232 7.58 9.92 -6.51
C PRO A 232 8.30 10.32 -5.21
N GLU A 233 9.64 10.22 -5.14
CA GLU A 233 10.43 10.49 -3.93
C GLU A 233 11.02 11.91 -3.95
N PHE A 234 11.52 12.34 -5.11
CA PHE A 234 12.20 13.64 -5.28
C PHE A 234 11.46 14.49 -6.30
N SER A 235 10.21 14.83 -5.99
CA SER A 235 9.36 15.61 -6.87
C SER A 235 9.90 17.03 -7.06
N THR A 236 10.06 17.44 -8.31
CA THR A 236 10.47 18.80 -8.63
C THR A 236 9.36 19.65 -9.24
N ILE A 237 8.43 19.00 -9.93
CA ILE A 237 7.28 19.62 -10.60
C ILE A 237 6.06 18.73 -10.45
N GLY A 238 4.87 19.34 -10.43
CA GLY A 238 3.61 18.62 -10.47
C GLY A 238 2.80 18.74 -9.19
N SER A 239 1.77 17.92 -9.10
CA SER A 239 0.86 17.93 -7.96
C SER A 239 0.42 16.53 -7.58
N HIS A 240 0.15 16.34 -6.31
CA HIS A 240 -0.50 15.16 -5.78
C HIS A 240 -1.78 15.57 -5.05
N PHE A 241 -2.90 15.07 -5.51
CA PHE A 241 -4.20 15.22 -4.89
C PHE A 241 -4.70 13.85 -4.45
N SER A 242 -5.24 13.73 -3.25
CA SER A 242 -5.84 12.51 -2.75
C SER A 242 -7.02 12.81 -1.85
N PHE A 243 -8.20 12.31 -2.21
CA PHE A 243 -9.38 12.32 -1.37
C PHE A 243 -9.76 10.89 -1.00
N LYS A 244 -9.73 10.59 0.29
CA LYS A 244 -10.16 9.31 0.86
C LYS A 244 -11.42 9.53 1.67
N SER A 245 -12.46 8.74 1.37
CA SER A 245 -13.70 8.64 2.14
C SER A 245 -13.85 7.20 2.62
N MET A 246 -14.15 7.00 3.88
CA MET A 246 -14.37 5.70 4.50
C MET A 246 -15.64 5.74 5.33
N ILE A 247 -16.47 4.74 5.18
CA ILE A 247 -17.69 4.51 5.95
C ILE A 247 -17.55 3.14 6.60
N SER A 248 -17.83 3.06 7.89
CA SER A 248 -17.87 1.81 8.66
C SER A 248 -19.21 1.69 9.36
N GLY A 249 -19.75 0.48 9.37
CA GLY A 249 -21.00 0.20 10.04
C GLY A 249 -22.26 0.70 9.30
N TRP A 250 -23.29 1.07 10.05
CA TRP A 250 -24.64 1.44 9.57
C TRP A 250 -25.22 0.43 8.58
N ILE A 251 -25.41 0.83 7.32
CA ILE A 251 -25.97 -0.02 6.26
C ILE A 251 -25.06 -1.19 5.88
N LEU A 252 -23.77 -1.12 6.19
CA LEU A 252 -22.81 -2.19 5.93
C LEU A 252 -22.86 -3.28 7.01
N GLY A 253 -23.43 -2.97 8.18
CA GLY A 253 -23.43 -3.86 9.35
C GLY A 253 -22.15 -3.74 10.18
N GLY A 254 -22.11 -4.48 11.29
CA GLY A 254 -21.04 -4.40 12.27
C GLY A 254 -21.40 -3.47 13.43
N GLN A 255 -20.51 -3.39 14.44
CA GLN A 255 -20.73 -2.61 15.65
C GLN A 255 -20.00 -1.25 15.63
N GLU A 256 -19.08 -1.05 14.69
CA GLU A 256 -18.29 0.17 14.60
C GLU A 256 -18.91 1.14 13.58
N ASN A 257 -19.55 2.21 14.05
CA ASN A 257 -20.23 3.20 13.20
C ASN A 257 -19.44 4.50 13.16
N PHE A 258 -18.75 4.77 12.07
CA PHE A 258 -18.04 6.03 11.86
C PHE A 258 -17.86 6.36 10.37
N GLN A 259 -17.67 7.65 10.08
CA GLN A 259 -17.25 8.15 8.78
C GLN A 259 -15.91 8.87 8.94
N LYS A 260 -15.04 8.70 7.95
CA LYS A 260 -13.74 9.37 7.95
C LYS A 260 -13.44 9.88 6.55
N HIS A 261 -13.15 11.18 6.47
CA HIS A 261 -12.80 11.85 5.22
C HIS A 261 -11.44 12.50 5.37
N ILE A 262 -10.55 12.26 4.41
CA ILE A 262 -9.20 12.83 4.39
C ILE A 262 -8.94 13.42 3.02
N LEU A 263 -8.59 14.70 2.98
CA LEU A 263 -8.12 15.40 1.80
C LEU A 263 -6.65 15.75 1.95
N ASN A 264 -5.81 15.32 1.01
CA ASN A 264 -4.42 15.70 0.93
C ASN A 264 -4.19 16.42 -0.40
N LEU A 265 -3.51 17.54 -0.36
CA LEU A 265 -3.15 18.36 -1.51
C LEU A 265 -1.68 18.71 -1.40
N GLU A 266 -0.92 18.47 -2.47
CA GLU A 266 0.49 18.79 -2.53
C GLU A 266 0.80 19.39 -3.91
N TRP A 267 1.59 20.48 -3.92
CA TRP A 267 2.09 21.13 -5.13
C TRP A 267 3.59 21.34 -5.02
N TYR A 268 4.28 21.01 -6.08
CA TYR A 268 5.71 21.14 -6.22
C TYR A 268 6.02 22.16 -7.31
N THR A 269 6.73 23.20 -6.94
CA THR A 269 7.09 24.31 -7.85
C THR A 269 8.58 24.55 -7.77
N PRO A 270 9.32 24.43 -8.89
CA PRO A 270 10.72 24.80 -8.91
C PRO A 270 10.86 26.30 -8.64
N THR A 271 11.82 26.64 -7.80
CA THR A 271 12.14 28.03 -7.46
C THR A 271 13.48 28.41 -8.08
N PHE A 272 14.31 29.17 -7.37
CA PHE A 272 15.62 29.53 -7.88
C PHE A 272 16.64 28.37 -7.70
N TRP A 273 17.56 28.26 -8.62
CA TRP A 273 18.62 27.25 -8.67
C TRP A 273 18.05 25.82 -8.64
N LYS A 274 18.40 25.00 -7.64
CA LYS A 274 17.94 23.62 -7.44
C LYS A 274 16.88 23.46 -6.35
N PHE A 275 16.35 24.55 -5.82
CA PHE A 275 15.35 24.49 -4.77
C PHE A 275 13.94 24.28 -5.33
N VAL A 276 13.18 23.46 -4.64
CA VAL A 276 11.77 23.17 -4.94
C VAL A 276 10.94 23.58 -3.74
N LEU A 277 9.92 24.38 -3.97
CA LEU A 277 8.92 24.73 -2.97
C LEU A 277 7.81 23.67 -3.01
N MET A 278 7.59 23.00 -1.89
CA MET A 278 6.47 22.12 -1.67
C MET A 278 5.43 22.81 -0.79
N ASN A 279 4.22 22.96 -1.31
CA ASN A 279 3.06 23.36 -0.52
C ASN A 279 2.23 22.11 -0.24
N SER A 280 1.89 21.90 1.03
CA SER A 280 1.09 20.74 1.45
C SER A 280 -0.04 21.17 2.36
N MET A 281 -1.24 20.64 2.10
CA MET A 281 -2.41 20.81 2.95
C MET A 281 -3.07 19.47 3.20
N LYS A 282 -3.39 19.17 4.46
CA LYS A 282 -4.10 17.97 4.86
C LYS A 282 -5.27 18.36 5.76
N ILE A 283 -6.47 17.95 5.35
CA ILE A 283 -7.70 18.17 6.11
C ILE A 283 -8.35 16.80 6.35
N GLY A 284 -8.85 16.59 7.56
CA GLY A 284 -9.55 15.37 7.89
C GLY A 284 -10.68 15.63 8.88
N PHE A 285 -11.75 14.88 8.76
CA PHE A 285 -12.80 14.75 9.75
C PHE A 285 -13.23 13.30 9.94
N VAL A 286 -13.75 13.07 11.14
CA VAL A 286 -14.26 11.78 11.57
C VAL A 286 -15.68 11.98 12.10
#